data_897dc4ca3f1e709dc71abc2a33b047bd
#
_entry.id   897dc4ca3f1e709dc71abc2a33b047bd
#
_cell.length_a   1.000
_cell.length_b   1.000
_cell.length_c   1.000
_cell.angle_alpha   90.00
_cell.angle_beta   90.00
_cell.angle_gamma   90.00
#
_symmetry.space_group_name_H-M   'P 1'
#
loop_
_entity.id
_entity.type
_entity.pdbx_description
1 polymer ?
#
loop_
_entity_poly.entity_id
_entity_poly.type
_entity_poly.pdbx_seq_one_letter_code
_entity_poly.pdbx_strand_id
1 'polypeptide(L)'
;AHAHKIPLVVDNTFATPYLVRPIEYGADIVIHSATKFIGGHGTTIGGVIVEGGKFDWEASGKFPSLTEPNPSYHGISFTKACGPAAFVTKIRAILLRDTGATISPVSSFIFLQGLETLSLRVERHVENALKVVQYLNNHPQVEKVHHPSVTDDESQKALYAKYFPNGGGSIFTFEIKGDAQTAKDFIDNLELFSLLANVADVKSLVIHPATT
;
A
#
# COMPACT_ATOMS: atom_id res chain seq x y z
N ALA A 1 17.33 5.22 -6.64
CA ALA A 1 17.68 5.21 -5.23
C ALA A 1 19.11 4.72 -5.05
N HIS A 2 19.42 3.47 -5.34
CA HIS A 2 20.70 2.81 -5.02
C HIS A 2 21.92 3.48 -5.69
N ALA A 3 21.79 3.95 -6.93
CA ALA A 3 22.86 4.71 -7.59
C ALA A 3 23.28 5.97 -6.83
N HIS A 4 22.39 6.48 -5.97
CA HIS A 4 22.64 7.62 -5.09
C HIS A 4 22.91 7.20 -3.63
N LYS A 5 23.12 5.91 -3.37
CA LYS A 5 23.34 5.36 -2.04
C LYS A 5 22.24 5.73 -1.03
N ILE A 6 20.98 5.68 -1.46
CA ILE A 6 19.81 5.85 -0.61
C ILE A 6 18.88 4.63 -0.75
N PRO A 7 18.20 4.23 0.34
CA PRO A 7 17.28 3.09 0.29
C PRO A 7 16.05 3.41 -0.54
N LEU A 8 15.47 2.38 -1.15
CA LEU A 8 14.16 2.43 -1.77
C LEU A 8 13.09 2.02 -0.75
N VAL A 9 12.20 2.94 -0.43
CA VAL A 9 11.03 2.69 0.43
C VAL A 9 9.79 2.65 -0.44
N VAL A 10 9.00 1.61 -0.32
CA VAL A 10 7.76 1.43 -1.09
C VAL A 10 6.57 1.32 -0.13
N ASP A 11 5.58 2.19 -0.29
CA ASP A 11 4.26 1.99 0.30
C ASP A 11 3.48 1.00 -0.56
N ASN A 12 3.30 -0.20 -0.03
CA ASN A 12 2.65 -1.32 -0.72
C ASN A 12 1.23 -1.58 -0.20
N THR A 13 0.61 -0.56 0.38
CA THR A 13 -0.73 -0.66 0.99
C THR A 13 -1.76 -1.20 0.00
N PHE A 14 -1.76 -0.72 -1.24
CA PHE A 14 -2.80 -1.04 -2.22
C PHE A 14 -2.59 -2.39 -2.90
N ALA A 15 -1.35 -2.75 -3.15
CA ALA A 15 -1.05 -4.04 -3.77
C ALA A 15 -1.07 -5.19 -2.75
N THR A 16 -0.77 -4.91 -1.49
CA THR A 16 -0.63 -5.92 -0.43
C THR A 16 0.52 -6.90 -0.70
N PRO A 17 0.98 -7.68 0.27
CA PRO A 17 2.00 -8.70 0.01
C PRO A 17 1.46 -9.89 -0.83
N TYR A 18 0.15 -9.92 -1.11
CA TYR A 18 -0.45 -10.94 -1.96
C TYR A 18 -0.23 -10.66 -3.46
N LEU A 19 -0.43 -9.42 -3.92
CA LEU A 19 -0.27 -9.07 -5.34
C LEU A 19 1.18 -8.83 -5.71
N VAL A 20 1.94 -8.12 -4.87
CA VAL A 20 3.36 -7.87 -5.11
C VAL A 20 4.15 -7.77 -3.82
N ARG A 21 5.37 -8.26 -3.83
CA ARG A 21 6.34 -8.17 -2.73
C ARG A 21 7.54 -7.33 -3.18
N PRO A 22 7.54 -6.01 -2.96
CA PRO A 22 8.55 -5.10 -3.51
C PRO A 22 9.98 -5.44 -3.13
N ILE A 23 10.22 -6.09 -1.97
CA ILE A 23 11.56 -6.55 -1.55
C ILE A 23 12.17 -7.54 -2.56
N GLU A 24 11.35 -8.33 -3.24
CA GLU A 24 11.81 -9.27 -4.28
C GLU A 24 12.25 -8.54 -5.55
N TYR A 25 11.86 -7.28 -5.69
CA TYR A 25 12.21 -6.40 -6.81
C TYR A 25 13.17 -5.28 -6.44
N GLY A 26 13.81 -5.37 -5.27
CA GLY A 26 14.88 -4.46 -4.87
C GLY A 26 14.46 -3.31 -3.95
N ALA A 27 13.25 -3.30 -3.41
CA ALA A 27 12.91 -2.40 -2.31
C ALA A 27 13.66 -2.83 -1.03
N ASP A 28 14.10 -1.85 -0.26
CA ASP A 28 14.82 -2.09 0.99
C ASP A 28 13.87 -2.08 2.18
N ILE A 29 12.85 -1.24 2.11
CA ILE A 29 11.83 -1.08 3.14
C ILE A 29 10.47 -1.06 2.48
N VAL A 30 9.52 -1.79 3.05
CA VAL A 30 8.12 -1.80 2.63
C VAL A 30 7.24 -1.35 3.77
N ILE A 31 6.30 -0.46 3.46
CA ILE A 31 5.31 0.05 4.39
C ILE A 31 3.92 -0.42 3.95
N HIS A 32 3.10 -0.78 4.92
CA HIS A 32 1.68 -1.02 4.72
C HIS A 32 0.86 -0.23 5.73
N SER A 33 -0.14 0.51 5.28
CA SER A 33 -1.25 0.87 6.15
C SER A 33 -2.08 -0.38 6.41
N ALA A 34 -1.90 -0.98 7.60
CA ALA A 34 -2.68 -2.15 7.99
C ALA A 34 -4.17 -1.83 8.14
N THR A 35 -4.50 -0.55 8.35
CA THR A 35 -5.85 0.01 8.33
C THR A 35 -6.64 -0.42 7.10
N LYS A 36 -5.97 -0.58 5.96
CA LYS A 36 -6.58 -0.83 4.65
C LYS A 36 -6.80 -2.33 4.43
N PHE A 37 -6.22 -2.92 3.40
CA PHE A 37 -6.46 -4.31 3.02
C PHE A 37 -6.11 -5.36 4.10
N ILE A 38 -5.10 -5.11 4.93
CA ILE A 38 -4.72 -6.07 5.98
C ILE A 38 -5.87 -6.21 6.98
N GLY A 39 -6.38 -5.13 7.54
CA GLY A 39 -7.58 -5.15 8.40
C GLY A 39 -8.85 -5.45 7.61
N GLY A 40 -9.05 -4.78 6.48
CA GLY A 40 -10.08 -5.05 5.47
C GLY A 40 -11.49 -4.60 5.81
N HIS A 41 -11.72 -3.97 6.96
CA HIS A 41 -13.06 -3.61 7.45
C HIS A 41 -13.20 -2.15 7.91
N GLY A 42 -12.14 -1.36 7.84
CA GLY A 42 -12.17 0.05 8.29
C GLY A 42 -12.41 0.23 9.78
N THR A 43 -12.16 -0.79 10.60
CA THR A 43 -12.53 -0.82 12.03
C THR A 43 -11.38 -0.48 12.97
N THR A 44 -10.14 -0.45 12.48
CA THR A 44 -8.96 -0.15 13.31
C THR A 44 -7.86 0.50 12.48
N ILE A 45 -7.01 1.27 13.14
CA ILE A 45 -5.90 2.01 12.52
C ILE A 45 -4.57 1.39 12.96
N GLY A 46 -3.69 1.19 11.99
CA GLY A 46 -2.34 0.70 12.26
C GLY A 46 -1.49 0.61 11.01
N GLY A 47 -0.22 0.32 11.20
CA GLY A 47 0.76 0.19 10.13
C GLY A 47 1.75 -0.94 10.38
N VAL A 48 2.40 -1.37 9.30
CA VAL A 48 3.49 -2.35 9.32
C VAL A 48 4.66 -1.81 8.53
N ILE A 49 5.85 -1.94 9.09
CA ILE A 49 7.12 -1.63 8.42
C ILE A 49 7.91 -2.94 8.30
N VAL A 50 8.35 -3.26 7.10
CA VAL A 50 9.13 -4.47 6.80
C VAL A 50 10.48 -4.03 6.24
N GLU A 51 11.56 -4.44 6.88
CA GLU A 51 12.93 -4.22 6.41
C GLU A 51 13.42 -5.44 5.63
N GLY A 52 13.96 -5.22 4.43
CA GLY A 52 14.53 -6.27 3.58
C GLY A 52 15.91 -6.75 4.06
N GLY A 53 16.58 -5.97 4.89
CA GLY A 53 17.86 -6.29 5.51
C GLY A 53 19.06 -6.34 4.56
N LYS A 54 18.92 -5.84 3.34
CA LYS A 54 19.96 -5.91 2.29
C LYS A 54 20.66 -4.58 2.01
N PHE A 55 20.10 -3.46 2.46
CA PHE A 55 20.70 -2.15 2.22
C PHE A 55 21.96 -1.95 3.08
N ASP A 56 23.04 -1.57 2.44
CA ASP A 56 24.32 -1.30 3.13
C ASP A 56 24.33 0.14 3.68
N TRP A 57 23.89 0.28 4.93
CA TRP A 57 23.84 1.55 5.64
C TRP A 57 25.23 2.15 5.85
N GLU A 58 26.24 1.31 6.07
CA GLU A 58 27.65 1.75 6.28
C GLU A 58 28.23 2.32 4.97
N ALA A 59 28.16 1.59 3.87
CA ALA A 59 28.66 2.03 2.59
C ALA A 59 27.92 3.25 2.03
N SER A 60 26.68 3.48 2.45
CA SER A 60 25.93 4.68 2.13
C SER A 60 26.59 5.95 2.67
N GLY A 61 27.03 5.94 3.92
CA GLY A 61 27.62 7.08 4.63
C GLY A 61 26.64 8.22 4.93
N LYS A 62 25.32 8.04 4.66
CA LYS A 62 24.31 9.09 4.79
C LYS A 62 23.43 8.97 6.04
N PHE A 63 23.58 7.90 6.79
CA PHE A 63 22.70 7.56 7.92
C PHE A 63 23.46 7.40 9.24
N PRO A 64 24.15 8.46 9.73
CA PRO A 64 24.98 8.37 10.93
C PRO A 64 24.20 7.89 12.15
N SER A 65 22.92 8.20 12.21
CA SER A 65 22.05 7.76 13.31
C SER A 65 21.84 6.24 13.39
N LEU A 66 22.20 5.49 12.35
CA LEU A 66 22.22 4.02 12.34
C LEU A 66 23.62 3.44 12.51
N THR A 67 24.63 4.12 11.95
CA THR A 67 26.00 3.61 11.82
C THR A 67 26.93 4.07 12.92
N GLU A 68 26.69 5.23 13.51
CA GLU A 68 27.49 5.78 14.59
C GLU A 68 27.05 5.32 15.98
N PRO A 69 27.96 5.37 16.99
CA PRO A 69 27.59 5.06 18.38
C PRO A 69 26.46 5.96 18.91
N ASN A 70 25.40 5.35 19.44
CA ASN A 70 24.26 6.07 19.99
C ASN A 70 24.40 6.23 21.51
N PRO A 71 24.52 7.46 22.06
CA PRO A 71 24.71 7.70 23.49
C PRO A 71 23.53 7.18 24.35
N SER A 72 22.29 7.26 23.82
CA SER A 72 21.09 6.78 24.53
C SER A 72 21.01 5.26 24.62
N TYR A 73 21.86 4.54 23.90
CA TYR A 73 21.97 3.08 23.88
C TYR A 73 23.39 2.62 24.17
N HIS A 74 23.99 3.17 25.23
CA HIS A 74 25.30 2.75 25.72
C HIS A 74 26.43 2.79 24.66
N GLY A 75 26.32 3.68 23.67
CA GLY A 75 27.29 3.81 22.59
C GLY A 75 27.28 2.71 21.54
N ILE A 76 26.21 1.92 21.43
CA ILE A 76 26.10 0.95 20.32
C ILE A 76 25.81 1.64 18.98
N SER A 77 26.31 1.05 17.89
CA SER A 77 25.85 1.30 16.54
C SER A 77 24.76 0.28 16.19
N PHE A 78 23.62 0.73 15.68
CA PHE A 78 22.52 -0.17 15.35
C PHE A 78 22.88 -1.15 14.23
N THR A 79 23.65 -0.71 13.23
CA THR A 79 24.11 -1.57 12.13
C THR A 79 25.02 -2.69 12.66
N LYS A 80 25.95 -2.38 13.55
CA LYS A 80 26.86 -3.36 14.14
C LYS A 80 26.17 -4.31 15.13
N ALA A 81 25.21 -3.79 15.90
CA ALA A 81 24.53 -4.58 16.92
C ALA A 81 23.38 -5.44 16.37
N CYS A 82 22.67 -4.96 15.32
CA CYS A 82 21.44 -5.56 14.83
C CYS A 82 21.53 -6.07 13.37
N GLY A 83 22.62 -5.76 12.66
CA GLY A 83 22.82 -6.22 11.29
C GLY A 83 21.64 -5.94 10.37
N PRO A 84 21.04 -6.98 9.74
CA PRO A 84 19.94 -6.83 8.78
C PRO A 84 18.65 -6.20 9.35
N ALA A 85 18.51 -6.11 10.66
CA ALA A 85 17.35 -5.53 11.33
C ALA A 85 17.65 -4.16 11.97
N ALA A 86 18.71 -3.49 11.55
CA ALA A 86 19.16 -2.23 12.15
C ALA A 86 18.10 -1.12 12.12
N PHE A 87 17.42 -0.96 11.00
CA PHE A 87 16.43 0.09 10.80
C PHE A 87 15.19 -0.12 11.67
N VAL A 88 14.57 -1.30 11.59
CA VAL A 88 13.34 -1.60 12.38
C VAL A 88 13.66 -1.68 13.88
N THR A 89 14.85 -2.16 14.27
CA THR A 89 15.25 -2.17 15.69
C THR A 89 15.41 -0.75 16.21
N LYS A 90 16.03 0.15 15.45
CA LYS A 90 16.13 1.56 15.83
C LYS A 90 14.77 2.22 15.98
N ILE A 91 13.83 1.96 15.06
CA ILE A 91 12.46 2.47 15.18
C ILE A 91 11.83 2.01 16.50
N ARG A 92 11.94 0.73 16.84
CA ARG A 92 11.39 0.19 18.08
C ARG A 92 12.09 0.74 19.33
N ALA A 93 13.41 0.80 19.28
CA ALA A 93 14.22 1.18 20.42
C ALA A 93 14.14 2.68 20.74
N ILE A 94 13.99 3.54 19.72
CA ILE A 94 13.97 4.99 19.88
C ILE A 94 12.56 5.55 19.65
N LEU A 95 12.07 5.48 18.42
CA LEU A 95 10.82 6.17 18.08
C LEU A 95 9.62 5.62 18.85
N LEU A 96 9.44 4.31 18.88
CA LEU A 96 8.34 3.68 19.61
C LEU A 96 8.43 3.97 21.11
N ARG A 97 9.63 3.87 21.69
CA ARG A 97 9.87 4.16 23.10
C ARG A 97 9.59 5.63 23.44
N ASP A 98 10.12 6.54 22.63
CA ASP A 98 10.10 7.97 22.96
C ASP A 98 8.74 8.63 22.65
N THR A 99 8.03 8.16 21.62
CA THR A 99 6.69 8.65 21.25
C THR A 99 5.55 7.90 21.94
N GLY A 100 5.80 6.66 22.39
CA GLY A 100 4.77 5.80 22.96
C GLY A 100 3.72 5.31 21.93
N ALA A 101 3.98 5.45 20.63
CA ALA A 101 3.05 5.09 19.55
C ALA A 101 2.95 3.57 19.35
N THR A 102 2.65 2.84 20.41
CA THR A 102 2.46 1.38 20.37
C THR A 102 1.06 1.00 19.95
N ILE A 103 0.94 -0.07 19.17
CA ILE A 103 -0.36 -0.59 18.77
C ILE A 103 -1.07 -1.27 19.95
N SER A 104 -2.38 -1.11 20.04
CA SER A 104 -3.17 -1.82 21.05
C SER A 104 -3.21 -3.33 20.77
N PRO A 105 -3.24 -4.19 21.81
CA PRO A 105 -3.39 -5.64 21.61
C PRO A 105 -4.67 -6.02 20.85
N VAL A 106 -5.76 -5.29 21.06
CA VAL A 106 -7.03 -5.52 20.35
C VAL A 106 -6.88 -5.20 18.87
N SER A 107 -6.24 -4.08 18.53
CA SER A 107 -5.97 -3.74 17.13
C SER A 107 -5.05 -4.77 16.45
N SER A 108 -4.03 -5.25 17.18
CA SER A 108 -3.15 -6.32 16.68
C SER A 108 -3.91 -7.60 16.39
N PHE A 109 -4.83 -7.99 17.26
CA PHE A 109 -5.69 -9.16 17.09
C PHE A 109 -6.57 -9.01 15.84
N ILE A 110 -7.21 -7.85 15.65
CA ILE A 110 -8.03 -7.57 14.46
C ILE A 110 -7.19 -7.68 13.18
N PHE A 111 -5.98 -7.14 13.17
CA PHE A 111 -5.10 -7.22 12.00
C PHE A 111 -4.63 -8.65 11.71
N LEU A 112 -4.34 -9.44 12.74
CA LEU A 112 -3.98 -10.85 12.55
C LEU A 112 -5.15 -11.63 11.93
N GLN A 113 -6.37 -11.43 12.41
CA GLN A 113 -7.56 -12.06 11.81
C GLN A 113 -7.78 -11.60 10.36
N GLY A 114 -7.61 -10.30 10.09
CA GLY A 114 -7.69 -9.76 8.74
C GLY A 114 -6.64 -10.35 7.81
N LEU A 115 -5.43 -10.57 8.32
CA LEU A 115 -4.32 -11.14 7.55
C LEU A 115 -4.59 -12.60 7.12
N GLU A 116 -5.25 -13.40 7.96
CA GLU A 116 -5.60 -14.80 7.65
C GLU A 116 -6.49 -14.92 6.40
N THR A 117 -7.33 -13.92 6.14
CA THR A 117 -8.24 -13.91 4.98
C THR A 117 -7.79 -12.97 3.86
N LEU A 118 -6.61 -12.35 3.98
CA LEU A 118 -6.16 -11.32 3.04
C LEU A 118 -6.14 -11.81 1.60
N SER A 119 -5.56 -12.98 1.33
CA SER A 119 -5.44 -13.52 -0.03
C SER A 119 -6.81 -13.75 -0.67
N LEU A 120 -7.74 -14.35 0.07
CA LEU A 120 -9.11 -14.63 -0.39
C LEU A 120 -9.86 -13.32 -0.72
N ARG A 121 -9.73 -12.30 0.13
CA ARG A 121 -10.38 -11.01 -0.08
C ARG A 121 -9.78 -10.27 -1.28
N VAL A 122 -8.45 -10.18 -1.35
CA VAL A 122 -7.77 -9.46 -2.43
C VAL A 122 -8.01 -10.14 -3.78
N GLU A 123 -7.99 -11.46 -3.85
CA GLU A 123 -8.33 -12.20 -5.06
C GLU A 123 -9.76 -11.84 -5.54
N ARG A 124 -10.73 -11.86 -4.64
CA ARG A 124 -12.11 -11.49 -4.97
C ARG A 124 -12.25 -10.01 -5.35
N HIS A 125 -11.55 -9.11 -4.65
CA HIS A 125 -11.52 -7.70 -5.02
C HIS A 125 -10.99 -7.50 -6.44
N VAL A 126 -9.88 -8.15 -6.81
CA VAL A 126 -9.29 -8.07 -8.15
C VAL A 126 -10.26 -8.61 -9.21
N GLU A 127 -10.84 -9.79 -8.97
CA GLU A 127 -11.80 -10.40 -9.89
C GLU A 127 -13.00 -9.47 -10.15
N ASN A 128 -13.55 -8.91 -9.09
CA ASN A 128 -14.69 -7.99 -9.21
C ASN A 128 -14.31 -6.69 -9.91
N ALA A 129 -13.16 -6.11 -9.55
CA ALA A 129 -12.67 -4.88 -10.17
C ALA A 129 -12.45 -5.06 -11.68
N LEU A 130 -11.84 -6.14 -12.12
CA LEU A 130 -11.61 -6.41 -13.54
C LEU A 130 -12.92 -6.52 -14.32
N LYS A 131 -13.97 -7.12 -13.75
CA LYS A 131 -15.30 -7.18 -14.36
C LYS A 131 -15.91 -5.78 -14.51
N VAL A 132 -15.82 -4.95 -13.47
CA VAL A 132 -16.34 -3.57 -13.49
C VAL A 132 -15.52 -2.70 -14.45
N VAL A 133 -14.19 -2.79 -14.41
CA VAL A 133 -13.30 -2.09 -15.37
C VAL A 133 -13.69 -2.42 -16.81
N GLN A 134 -13.88 -3.71 -17.10
CA GLN A 134 -14.25 -4.15 -18.45
C GLN A 134 -15.62 -3.65 -18.90
N TYR A 135 -16.58 -3.66 -17.99
CA TYR A 135 -17.91 -3.11 -18.23
C TYR A 135 -17.85 -1.60 -18.52
N LEU A 136 -17.17 -0.84 -17.66
CA LEU A 136 -17.06 0.60 -17.80
C LEU A 136 -16.25 1.02 -19.03
N ASN A 137 -15.19 0.29 -19.36
CA ASN A 137 -14.36 0.58 -20.54
C ASN A 137 -15.13 0.43 -21.86
N ASN A 138 -16.22 -0.32 -21.86
CA ASN A 138 -17.09 -0.49 -23.02
C ASN A 138 -18.42 0.30 -22.90
N HIS A 139 -18.60 1.06 -21.82
CA HIS A 139 -19.86 1.75 -21.57
C HIS A 139 -19.94 3.06 -22.36
N PRO A 140 -21.03 3.36 -23.08
CA PRO A 140 -21.13 4.53 -23.97
C PRO A 140 -21.04 5.87 -23.23
N GLN A 141 -21.38 5.95 -21.96
CA GLN A 141 -21.31 7.14 -21.12
C GLN A 141 -19.94 7.32 -20.43
N VAL A 142 -19.04 6.38 -20.55
CA VAL A 142 -17.68 6.47 -20.01
C VAL A 142 -16.73 6.94 -21.10
N GLU A 143 -15.93 7.93 -20.79
CA GLU A 143 -14.91 8.45 -21.68
C GLU A 143 -13.62 7.66 -21.58
N LYS A 144 -13.18 7.36 -20.38
CA LYS A 144 -11.93 6.65 -20.11
C LYS A 144 -11.95 5.92 -18.78
N VAL A 145 -11.29 4.77 -18.73
CA VAL A 145 -11.00 4.03 -17.50
C VAL A 145 -9.49 3.98 -17.27
N HIS A 146 -9.05 4.34 -16.07
CA HIS A 146 -7.66 4.31 -15.66
C HIS A 146 -7.38 3.09 -14.78
N HIS A 147 -7.05 1.98 -15.41
CA HIS A 147 -6.59 0.76 -14.76
C HIS A 147 -5.51 0.08 -15.62
N PRO A 148 -4.46 -0.50 -15.05
CA PRO A 148 -3.36 -1.09 -15.82
C PRO A 148 -3.78 -2.17 -16.82
N SER A 149 -4.90 -2.87 -16.57
CA SER A 149 -5.40 -3.92 -17.46
C SER A 149 -6.01 -3.42 -18.78
N VAL A 150 -6.33 -2.12 -18.87
CA VAL A 150 -6.95 -1.52 -20.06
C VAL A 150 -6.09 -0.40 -20.67
N THR A 151 -4.80 -0.35 -20.32
CA THR A 151 -3.86 0.61 -20.92
C THR A 151 -3.51 0.22 -22.36
N ASP A 152 -3.34 1.21 -23.23
CA ASP A 152 -2.86 1.03 -24.61
C ASP A 152 -1.32 1.12 -24.71
N ASP A 153 -0.65 1.53 -23.65
CA ASP A 153 0.81 1.66 -23.58
C ASP A 153 1.47 0.29 -23.39
N GLU A 154 2.20 -0.17 -24.38
CA GLU A 154 2.90 -1.47 -24.35
C GLU A 154 3.94 -1.57 -23.24
N SER A 155 4.59 -0.45 -22.87
CA SER A 155 5.54 -0.42 -21.76
C SER A 155 4.83 -0.68 -20.41
N GLN A 156 3.65 -0.09 -20.23
CA GLN A 156 2.83 -0.31 -19.04
C GLN A 156 2.25 -1.72 -18.99
N LYS A 157 1.85 -2.30 -20.12
CA LYS A 157 1.43 -3.70 -20.21
C LYS A 157 2.54 -4.65 -19.78
N ALA A 158 3.76 -4.41 -20.25
CA ALA A 158 4.91 -5.21 -19.87
C ALA A 158 5.23 -5.11 -18.36
N LEU A 159 5.16 -3.91 -17.80
CA LEU A 159 5.35 -3.69 -16.36
C LEU A 159 4.23 -4.34 -15.53
N TYR A 160 2.99 -4.22 -15.99
CA TYR A 160 1.84 -4.86 -15.35
C TYR A 160 2.00 -6.39 -15.31
N ALA A 161 2.33 -7.01 -16.43
CA ALA A 161 2.57 -8.44 -16.51
C ALA A 161 3.74 -8.89 -15.62
N LYS A 162 4.79 -8.07 -15.52
CA LYS A 162 5.97 -8.36 -14.71
C LYS A 162 5.71 -8.30 -13.21
N TYR A 163 5.04 -7.25 -12.75
CA TYR A 163 4.91 -6.97 -11.32
C TYR A 163 3.61 -7.46 -10.70
N PHE A 164 2.57 -7.66 -11.48
CA PHE A 164 1.23 -8.00 -11.02
C PHE A 164 0.65 -9.24 -11.69
N PRO A 165 1.33 -10.39 -11.61
CA PRO A 165 0.84 -11.63 -12.23
C PRO A 165 -0.51 -12.10 -11.66
N ASN A 166 -0.85 -11.66 -10.43
CA ASN A 166 -2.12 -11.98 -9.75
C ASN A 166 -3.15 -10.85 -9.86
N GLY A 167 -2.93 -9.86 -10.75
CA GLY A 167 -3.80 -8.72 -10.97
C GLY A 167 -3.35 -7.43 -10.31
N GLY A 168 -3.81 -6.28 -10.84
CA GLY A 168 -3.34 -4.92 -10.53
C GLY A 168 -4.09 -4.22 -9.39
N GLY A 169 -4.78 -4.95 -8.54
CA GLY A 169 -5.53 -4.36 -7.44
C GLY A 169 -7.01 -4.13 -7.79
N SER A 170 -7.70 -3.41 -6.91
CA SER A 170 -9.14 -3.19 -6.99
C SER A 170 -9.54 -1.71 -6.92
N ILE A 171 -8.56 -0.83 -7.06
CA ILE A 171 -8.77 0.62 -7.06
C ILE A 171 -8.46 1.13 -8.45
N PHE A 172 -9.41 1.84 -9.02
CA PHE A 172 -9.28 2.45 -10.34
C PHE A 172 -10.12 3.71 -10.41
N THR A 173 -9.88 4.54 -11.41
CA THR A 173 -10.67 5.73 -11.70
C THR A 173 -11.24 5.67 -13.10
N PHE A 174 -12.30 6.41 -13.33
CA PHE A 174 -12.90 6.54 -14.66
C PHE A 174 -13.52 7.92 -14.84
N GLU A 175 -13.64 8.33 -16.09
CA GLU A 175 -14.18 9.61 -16.50
C GLU A 175 -15.54 9.38 -17.15
N ILE A 176 -16.58 10.07 -16.64
CA ILE A 176 -17.92 10.05 -17.20
C ILE A 176 -18.06 11.21 -18.20
N LYS A 177 -18.70 10.97 -19.32
CA LYS A 177 -19.04 12.01 -20.27
C LYS A 177 -20.05 12.98 -19.66
N GLY A 178 -19.72 14.27 -19.66
CA GLY A 178 -20.51 15.32 -19.06
C GLY A 178 -19.71 16.24 -18.18
N ASP A 179 -20.36 16.86 -17.22
CA ASP A 179 -19.76 17.79 -16.27
C ASP A 179 -19.69 17.21 -14.83
N ALA A 180 -19.20 18.02 -13.90
CA ALA A 180 -19.10 17.62 -12.50
C ALA A 180 -20.48 17.30 -11.87
N GLN A 181 -21.56 17.90 -12.35
CA GLN A 181 -22.90 17.59 -11.86
C GLN A 181 -23.35 16.22 -12.32
N THR A 182 -23.08 15.85 -13.57
CA THR A 182 -23.32 14.50 -14.10
C THR A 182 -22.64 13.42 -13.26
N ALA A 183 -21.38 13.67 -12.84
CA ALA A 183 -20.64 12.74 -11.98
C ALA A 183 -21.27 12.60 -10.58
N LYS A 184 -21.74 13.70 -10.01
CA LYS A 184 -22.46 13.69 -8.70
C LYS A 184 -23.76 12.94 -8.80
N ASP A 185 -24.56 13.26 -9.81
CA ASP A 185 -25.87 12.60 -10.04
C ASP A 185 -25.68 11.08 -10.24
N PHE A 186 -24.61 10.66 -10.93
CA PHE A 186 -24.25 9.26 -11.05
C PHE A 186 -24.01 8.62 -9.67
N ILE A 187 -23.18 9.24 -8.84
CA ILE A 187 -22.84 8.71 -7.51
C ILE A 187 -24.06 8.66 -6.60
N ASP A 188 -24.87 9.72 -6.61
CA ASP A 188 -26.08 9.83 -5.76
C ASP A 188 -27.16 8.80 -6.09
N ASN A 189 -27.14 8.25 -7.31
CA ASN A 189 -28.06 7.20 -7.75
C ASN A 189 -27.51 5.76 -7.56
N LEU A 190 -26.33 5.58 -6.99
CA LEU A 190 -25.78 4.26 -6.72
C LEU A 190 -26.41 3.64 -5.46
N GLU A 191 -26.89 2.42 -5.59
CA GLU A 191 -27.49 1.67 -4.47
C GLU A 191 -26.47 0.76 -3.75
N LEU A 192 -25.56 0.13 -4.49
CA LEU A 192 -24.59 -0.82 -3.93
C LEU A 192 -23.32 -0.14 -3.43
N PHE A 193 -22.83 0.87 -4.16
CA PHE A 193 -21.62 1.60 -3.82
C PHE A 193 -21.93 2.72 -2.83
N SER A 194 -21.20 2.75 -1.73
CA SER A 194 -21.31 3.83 -0.73
C SER A 194 -20.37 4.98 -1.08
N LEU A 195 -20.88 6.23 -1.03
CA LEU A 195 -20.03 7.43 -1.10
C LEU A 195 -19.25 7.55 0.22
N LEU A 196 -17.99 7.20 0.20
CA LEU A 196 -17.12 7.20 1.38
C LEU A 196 -15.66 7.33 0.98
N ALA A 197 -14.95 8.30 1.54
CA ALA A 197 -13.51 8.49 1.37
C ALA A 197 -12.71 7.45 2.18
N ASN A 198 -12.70 6.23 1.71
CA ASN A 198 -11.88 5.14 2.23
C ASN A 198 -11.49 4.21 1.08
N VAL A 199 -10.59 3.26 1.34
CA VAL A 199 -10.19 2.21 0.41
C VAL A 199 -10.04 0.88 1.14
N ALA A 200 -10.16 -0.21 0.41
CA ALA A 200 -9.90 -1.56 0.91
C ALA A 200 -10.89 -2.08 1.97
N ASP A 201 -12.08 -1.53 2.01
CA ASP A 201 -13.18 -2.10 2.78
C ASP A 201 -13.73 -3.35 2.06
N VAL A 202 -14.42 -4.21 2.79
CA VAL A 202 -15.22 -5.30 2.20
C VAL A 202 -16.45 -4.78 1.45
N LYS A 203 -16.84 -3.52 1.68
CA LYS A 203 -17.89 -2.82 0.95
C LYS A 203 -17.35 -2.16 -0.32
N SER A 204 -18.21 -2.06 -1.33
CA SER A 204 -17.91 -1.30 -2.54
C SER A 204 -18.06 0.20 -2.29
N LEU A 205 -17.00 0.95 -2.58
CA LEU A 205 -16.91 2.38 -2.29
C LEU A 205 -16.66 3.19 -3.56
N VAL A 206 -17.14 4.42 -3.56
CA VAL A 206 -16.92 5.39 -4.63
C VAL A 206 -16.72 6.79 -4.03
N ILE A 207 -15.93 7.60 -4.69
CA ILE A 207 -15.79 9.03 -4.39
C ILE A 207 -15.77 9.85 -5.67
N HIS A 208 -16.06 11.14 -5.54
CA HIS A 208 -15.77 12.15 -6.55
C HIS A 208 -14.61 13.00 -6.06
N PRO A 209 -13.37 12.83 -6.57
CA PRO A 209 -12.17 13.42 -5.98
C PRO A 209 -12.17 14.94 -5.86
N ALA A 210 -12.94 15.63 -6.72
CA ALA A 210 -13.02 17.10 -6.68
C ALA A 210 -13.94 17.64 -5.56
N THR A 211 -14.72 16.77 -4.88
CA THR A 211 -15.68 17.19 -3.86
C THR A 211 -15.57 16.42 -2.55
N THR A 212 -14.56 15.60 -2.44
CA THR A 212 -14.31 14.77 -1.24
C THR A 212 -13.18 15.30 -0.41
#